data_e5193bcbe49da4e69e2638279715c4a4
#
_entry.id   e5193bcbe49da4e69e2638279715c4a4
#
_cell.length_a   1.000
_cell.length_b   1.000
_cell.length_c   1.000
_cell.angle_alpha   90.00
_cell.angle_beta   90.00
_cell.angle_gamma   90.00
#
_symmetry.space_group_name_H-M   'P 1'
#
loop_
_entity.id
_entity.type
_entity.pdbx_description
1 polymer ?
#
loop_
_entity_poly.entity_id
_entity_poly.type
_entity_poly.pdbx_seq_one_letter_code
_entity_poly.pdbx_strand_id
1 'polypeptide(L)'
;MIKIAITGSYGKTSVKNFLETILSQKYNVLSTPQSYNTPMGIAKTVNALDDTHEVFIAEFGARRVGDVKKLMKIVNPQYSILTGINDQHLQTFKTEENIRQEKCRILDVGDGTCVINAELKNITENVLLKKKVIPETIYAGLDESADIYAKNLSVNSYGSEFDVVVGDDIYRARTTILGIHNVQNIMLAVAMAVKLGVEMPYILHAIENLQPVAHRQQLLKGNGINIIDDSFNSNPDGAKFALMTLAMFDTRKVVMTPGLVELGSREGEENRILGKRIADVADVVLLIGNERTEPILRALKDCEFGGEIKRYSSLDMCEKDFVNTLKLGDTLLILNDLPDIYNDLK
;
A
#
# COMPACT_ATOMS: atom_id res chain seq x y z
N MET A 1 10.05 10.80 23.98
CA MET A 1 10.03 10.08 22.70
C MET A 1 8.64 10.15 22.09
N ILE A 2 8.53 10.58 20.86
CA ILE A 2 7.32 10.64 20.05
C ILE A 2 6.99 9.22 19.56
N LYS A 3 5.73 8.76 19.71
CA LYS A 3 5.30 7.43 19.26
C LYS A 3 4.16 7.55 18.27
N ILE A 4 4.37 6.99 17.06
CA ILE A 4 3.44 7.05 15.93
C ILE A 4 3.01 5.64 15.59
N ALA A 5 1.71 5.38 15.52
CA ALA A 5 1.14 4.12 15.06
C ALA A 5 0.56 4.27 13.64
N ILE A 6 0.77 3.29 12.78
CA ILE A 6 0.25 3.28 11.42
C ILE A 6 -0.56 2.00 11.19
N THR A 7 -1.81 2.11 10.76
CA THR A 7 -2.62 0.95 10.32
C THR A 7 -3.45 1.26 9.09
N GLY A 8 -4.00 0.21 8.51
CA GLY A 8 -4.89 0.24 7.36
C GLY A 8 -4.94 -1.12 6.68
N SER A 9 -5.77 -1.26 5.68
CA SER A 9 -5.80 -2.46 4.85
C SER A 9 -4.65 -2.46 3.84
N TYR A 10 -4.28 -1.30 3.29
CA TYR A 10 -3.18 -1.11 2.33
C TYR A 10 -2.34 0.13 2.72
N GLY A 11 -1.18 0.32 2.08
CA GLY A 11 -0.34 1.52 2.23
C GLY A 11 0.50 1.60 3.51
N LYS A 12 0.27 0.78 4.53
CA LYS A 12 0.96 0.85 5.85
C LYS A 12 2.48 0.93 5.75
N THR A 13 3.08 -0.04 5.08
CA THR A 13 4.54 -0.16 4.96
C THR A 13 5.13 0.98 4.12
N SER A 14 4.43 1.37 3.05
CA SER A 14 4.85 2.52 2.23
C SER A 14 4.82 3.82 3.05
N VAL A 15 3.71 4.10 3.73
CA VAL A 15 3.59 5.29 4.59
C VAL A 15 4.64 5.28 5.71
N LYS A 16 4.90 4.13 6.35
CA LYS A 16 5.94 3.99 7.37
C LYS A 16 7.32 4.38 6.82
N ASN A 17 7.72 3.80 5.69
CA ASN A 17 9.04 4.07 5.12
C ASN A 17 9.17 5.51 4.60
N PHE A 18 8.12 6.06 3.99
CA PHE A 18 8.12 7.45 3.55
C PHE A 18 8.20 8.40 4.75
N LEU A 19 7.42 8.15 5.79
CA LEU A 19 7.46 8.94 7.02
C LEU A 19 8.80 8.85 7.73
N GLU A 20 9.40 7.66 7.81
CA GLU A 20 10.74 7.47 8.37
C GLU A 20 11.77 8.33 7.62
N THR A 21 11.78 8.28 6.28
CA THR A 21 12.69 9.07 5.45
C THR A 21 12.50 10.58 5.68
N ILE A 22 11.24 11.04 5.76
CA ILE A 22 10.94 12.47 5.97
C ILE A 22 11.30 12.91 7.40
N LEU A 23 10.92 12.14 8.42
CA LEU A 23 11.22 12.51 9.81
C LEU A 23 12.70 12.44 10.14
N SER A 24 13.47 11.58 9.46
CA SER A 24 14.92 11.47 9.63
C SER A 24 15.67 12.72 9.17
N GLN A 25 15.01 13.67 8.50
CA GLN A 25 15.59 14.98 8.21
C GLN A 25 15.74 15.86 9.49
N LYS A 26 15.02 15.50 10.55
CA LYS A 26 14.98 16.30 11.80
C LYS A 26 15.23 15.49 13.06
N TYR A 27 14.84 14.23 13.08
CA TYR A 27 14.81 13.37 14.26
C TYR A 27 15.65 12.11 14.08
N ASN A 28 16.13 11.54 15.18
CA ASN A 28 16.62 10.17 15.20
C ASN A 28 15.44 9.22 15.32
N VAL A 29 15.13 8.50 14.22
CA VAL A 29 13.91 7.70 14.05
C VAL A 29 14.24 6.22 14.13
N LEU A 30 13.44 5.46 14.91
CA LEU A 30 13.38 4.01 14.80
C LEU A 30 11.99 3.61 14.27
N SER A 31 11.94 2.79 13.25
CA SER A 31 10.69 2.21 12.74
C SER A 31 10.68 0.69 12.87
N THR A 32 9.47 0.08 12.90
CA THR A 32 9.37 -1.38 12.83
C THR A 32 9.94 -1.87 11.50
N PRO A 33 10.96 -2.79 11.52
CA PRO A 33 11.62 -3.22 10.29
C PRO A 33 10.67 -4.06 9.43
N GLN A 34 10.77 -3.95 8.12
CA GLN A 34 9.96 -4.70 7.16
C GLN A 34 8.46 -4.67 7.51
N SER A 35 7.83 -5.84 7.64
CA SER A 35 6.42 -6.01 8.06
C SER A 35 6.29 -6.55 9.50
N TYR A 36 7.18 -6.15 10.41
CA TYR A 36 7.12 -6.53 11.83
C TYR A 36 5.97 -5.82 12.54
N ASN A 37 4.74 -6.14 12.15
CA ASN A 37 3.51 -5.47 12.54
C ASN A 37 2.64 -6.29 13.50
N THR A 38 3.19 -7.37 14.08
CA THR A 38 2.57 -8.21 15.11
C THR A 38 3.06 -7.82 16.51
N PRO A 39 2.38 -8.23 17.61
CA PRO A 39 2.86 -7.96 18.96
C PRO A 39 4.31 -8.37 19.21
N MET A 40 4.72 -9.54 18.70
CA MET A 40 6.10 -10.02 18.82
C MET A 40 7.08 -9.18 17.99
N GLY A 41 6.72 -8.80 16.76
CA GLY A 41 7.56 -7.96 15.91
C GLY A 41 7.78 -6.57 16.52
N ILE A 42 6.71 -5.96 17.04
CA ILE A 42 6.78 -4.66 17.73
C ILE A 42 7.62 -4.78 19.02
N ALA A 43 7.42 -5.82 19.83
CA ALA A 43 8.21 -6.02 21.04
C ALA A 43 9.71 -6.16 20.75
N LYS A 44 10.09 -6.86 19.68
CA LYS A 44 11.49 -6.94 19.23
C LYS A 44 12.05 -5.57 18.87
N THR A 45 11.27 -4.73 18.19
CA THR A 45 11.71 -3.38 17.81
C THR A 45 11.82 -2.46 19.03
N VAL A 46 10.84 -2.55 19.95
CA VAL A 46 10.87 -1.78 21.21
C VAL A 46 12.13 -2.09 22.03
N ASN A 47 12.59 -3.35 22.04
CA ASN A 47 13.83 -3.73 22.70
C ASN A 47 15.12 -3.17 22.04
N ALA A 48 15.03 -2.65 20.83
CA ALA A 48 16.12 -1.97 20.15
C ALA A 48 16.11 -0.44 20.36
N LEU A 49 15.10 0.09 21.06
CA LEU A 49 15.06 1.49 21.45
C LEU A 49 16.14 1.80 22.49
N ASP A 50 16.80 2.93 22.32
CA ASP A 50 17.72 3.52 23.29
C ASP A 50 17.43 5.02 23.49
N ASP A 51 18.21 5.67 24.34
CA ASP A 51 18.02 7.08 24.71
C ASP A 51 18.32 8.07 23.57
N THR A 52 18.90 7.61 22.46
CA THR A 52 19.17 8.46 21.29
C THR A 52 17.97 8.60 20.38
N HIS A 53 17.03 7.66 20.41
CA HIS A 53 15.85 7.69 19.57
C HIS A 53 14.82 8.71 20.05
N GLU A 54 14.43 9.61 19.17
CA GLU A 54 13.46 10.68 19.44
C GLU A 54 12.06 10.30 18.98
N VAL A 55 11.95 9.51 17.88
CA VAL A 55 10.69 9.07 17.27
C VAL A 55 10.68 7.56 17.09
N PHE A 56 9.58 6.93 17.48
CA PHE A 56 9.29 5.53 17.21
C PHE A 56 8.06 5.39 16.31
N ILE A 57 8.22 4.78 15.13
CA ILE A 57 7.14 4.51 14.19
C ILE A 57 6.80 3.02 14.21
N ALA A 58 5.58 2.69 14.60
CA ALA A 58 5.10 1.32 14.71
C ALA A 58 4.02 1.00 13.65
N GLU A 59 4.31 0.05 12.75
CA GLU A 59 3.30 -0.49 11.85
C GLU A 59 2.43 -1.52 12.57
N PHE A 60 1.09 -1.34 12.54
CA PHE A 60 0.12 -2.21 13.17
C PHE A 60 -0.57 -3.12 12.15
N GLY A 61 -0.28 -4.40 12.20
CA GLY A 61 -1.02 -5.44 11.50
C GLY A 61 -2.26 -5.85 12.30
N ALA A 62 -3.34 -6.17 11.57
CA ALA A 62 -4.53 -6.74 12.20
C ALA A 62 -5.17 -7.75 11.25
N ARG A 63 -5.37 -8.97 11.73
CA ARG A 63 -6.08 -10.05 11.05
C ARG A 63 -7.34 -10.49 11.81
N ARG A 64 -7.51 -10.08 13.07
CA ARG A 64 -8.64 -10.44 13.94
C ARG A 64 -9.07 -9.24 14.77
N VAL A 65 -10.34 -9.25 15.18
CA VAL A 65 -10.85 -8.25 16.12
C VAL A 65 -10.06 -8.30 17.43
N GLY A 66 -9.62 -7.14 17.89
CA GLY A 66 -8.82 -6.96 19.11
C GLY A 66 -7.31 -6.84 18.89
N ASP A 67 -6.80 -7.07 17.67
CA ASP A 67 -5.36 -6.98 17.39
C ASP A 67 -4.84 -5.55 17.50
N VAL A 68 -5.51 -4.55 16.89
CA VAL A 68 -5.13 -3.13 17.01
C VAL A 68 -5.20 -2.69 18.48
N LYS A 69 -6.25 -3.09 19.21
CA LYS A 69 -6.37 -2.75 20.63
C LYS A 69 -5.19 -3.25 21.47
N LYS A 70 -4.67 -4.45 21.17
CA LYS A 70 -3.48 -4.99 21.85
C LYS A 70 -2.25 -4.16 21.54
N LEU A 71 -2.06 -3.83 20.27
CA LEU A 71 -0.91 -3.05 19.80
C LEU A 71 -0.93 -1.61 20.33
N MET A 72 -2.11 -0.97 20.39
CA MET A 72 -2.30 0.32 21.06
C MET A 72 -1.86 0.31 22.51
N LYS A 73 -2.15 -0.77 23.25
CA LYS A 73 -1.71 -0.91 24.65
C LYS A 73 -0.19 -1.10 24.78
N ILE A 74 0.45 -1.79 23.84
CA ILE A 74 1.90 -2.05 23.85
C ILE A 74 2.67 -0.77 23.54
N VAL A 75 2.27 -0.04 22.50
CA VAL A 75 2.98 1.13 22.00
C VAL A 75 2.58 2.40 22.75
N ASN A 76 1.30 2.54 23.11
CA ASN A 76 0.69 3.75 23.68
C ASN A 76 1.08 5.00 22.85
N PRO A 77 0.64 5.08 21.57
CA PRO A 77 1.03 6.17 20.67
C PRO A 77 0.28 7.46 20.98
N GLN A 78 0.95 8.61 20.77
CA GLN A 78 0.34 9.94 20.79
C GLN A 78 -0.13 10.38 19.41
N TYR A 79 0.40 9.75 18.35
CA TYR A 79 0.10 10.05 16.97
C TYR A 79 -0.32 8.79 16.24
N SER A 80 -1.23 8.92 15.29
CA SER A 80 -1.64 7.79 14.47
C SER A 80 -1.89 8.16 13.01
N ILE A 81 -1.73 7.18 12.13
CA ILE A 81 -2.06 7.29 10.71
C ILE A 81 -2.98 6.15 10.31
N LEU A 82 -4.11 6.47 9.70
CA LEU A 82 -5.04 5.52 9.09
C LEU A 82 -4.94 5.62 7.57
N THR A 83 -4.34 4.61 6.92
CA THR A 83 -3.99 4.69 5.50
C THR A 83 -5.12 4.32 4.55
N GLY A 84 -5.93 3.32 4.89
CA GLY A 84 -7.03 2.86 4.06
C GLY A 84 -7.82 1.73 4.71
N ILE A 85 -9.07 1.55 4.29
CA ILE A 85 -9.95 0.46 4.74
C ILE A 85 -10.58 -0.19 3.51
N ASN A 86 -10.41 -1.50 3.36
CA ASN A 86 -11.06 -2.33 2.36
C ASN A 86 -11.30 -3.74 2.90
N ASP A 87 -11.75 -4.65 2.06
CA ASP A 87 -12.16 -6.01 2.42
C ASP A 87 -11.00 -6.99 2.66
N GLN A 88 -9.75 -6.51 2.75
CA GLN A 88 -8.61 -7.38 3.06
C GLN A 88 -8.83 -8.13 4.38
N HIS A 89 -8.52 -9.44 4.38
CA HIS A 89 -8.74 -10.36 5.51
C HIS A 89 -10.22 -10.57 5.89
N LEU A 90 -11.17 -10.36 4.96
CA LEU A 90 -12.60 -10.59 5.21
C LEU A 90 -12.87 -12.00 5.77
N GLN A 91 -12.10 -13.00 5.31
CA GLN A 91 -12.21 -14.38 5.80
C GLN A 91 -12.03 -14.48 7.32
N THR A 92 -11.12 -13.73 7.91
CA THR A 92 -10.83 -13.78 9.36
C THR A 92 -11.65 -12.79 10.17
N PHE A 93 -11.95 -11.62 9.62
CA PHE A 93 -12.80 -10.61 10.27
C PHE A 93 -14.29 -10.93 10.18
N LYS A 94 -14.72 -11.76 9.22
CA LYS A 94 -16.10 -12.18 8.95
C LYS A 94 -17.00 -11.13 8.32
N THR A 95 -16.87 -9.85 8.67
CA THR A 95 -17.68 -8.75 8.13
C THR A 95 -16.82 -7.51 7.86
N GLU A 96 -17.24 -6.71 6.87
CA GLU A 96 -16.63 -5.40 6.57
C GLU A 96 -16.70 -4.45 7.78
N GLU A 97 -17.81 -4.50 8.53
CA GLU A 97 -17.98 -3.68 9.73
C GLU A 97 -16.94 -4.01 10.80
N ASN A 98 -16.60 -5.29 11.00
CA ASN A 98 -15.54 -5.70 11.91
C ASN A 98 -14.17 -5.17 11.47
N ILE A 99 -13.88 -5.17 10.15
CA ILE A 99 -12.64 -4.59 9.61
C ILE A 99 -12.60 -3.10 9.92
N ARG A 100 -13.68 -2.38 9.60
CA ARG A 100 -13.81 -0.94 9.81
C ARG A 100 -13.63 -0.57 11.28
N GLN A 101 -14.38 -1.22 12.17
CA GLN A 101 -14.28 -0.96 13.61
C GLN A 101 -12.88 -1.25 14.16
N GLU A 102 -12.26 -2.34 13.73
CA GLU A 102 -10.93 -2.70 14.21
C GLU A 102 -9.86 -1.71 13.72
N LYS A 103 -9.87 -1.32 12.44
CA LYS A 103 -8.92 -0.34 11.91
C LYS A 103 -9.10 1.03 12.55
N CYS A 104 -10.34 1.47 12.77
CA CYS A 104 -10.64 2.75 13.42
C CYS A 104 -10.22 2.81 14.89
N ARG A 105 -9.86 1.68 15.54
CA ARG A 105 -9.31 1.70 16.92
C ARG A 105 -7.97 2.44 17.00
N ILE A 106 -7.25 2.60 15.91
CA ILE A 106 -6.02 3.39 15.89
C ILE A 106 -6.26 4.88 16.20
N LEU A 107 -7.51 5.34 16.04
CA LEU A 107 -7.90 6.69 16.39
C LEU A 107 -8.09 6.90 17.91
N ASP A 108 -7.81 5.90 18.76
CA ASP A 108 -7.90 5.98 20.22
C ASP A 108 -6.58 6.52 20.82
N VAL A 109 -6.09 7.66 20.34
CA VAL A 109 -4.86 8.31 20.83
C VAL A 109 -5.11 9.40 21.88
N GLY A 110 -6.30 9.44 22.47
CA GLY A 110 -6.67 10.43 23.48
C GLY A 110 -6.73 11.84 22.90
N ASP A 111 -5.98 12.76 23.49
CA ASP A 111 -5.80 14.16 23.08
C ASP A 111 -4.68 14.34 22.02
N GLY A 112 -4.16 13.24 21.49
CA GLY A 112 -3.14 13.24 20.45
C GLY A 112 -3.67 13.64 19.07
N THR A 113 -2.91 13.31 18.01
CA THR A 113 -3.26 13.68 16.63
C THR A 113 -3.39 12.45 15.74
N CYS A 114 -4.46 12.42 14.95
CA CYS A 114 -4.70 11.42 13.90
C CYS A 114 -4.54 12.04 12.51
N VAL A 115 -3.69 11.46 11.68
CA VAL A 115 -3.68 11.71 10.23
C VAL A 115 -4.51 10.62 9.55
N ILE A 116 -5.47 11.00 8.73
CA ILE A 116 -6.44 10.08 8.12
C ILE A 116 -6.47 10.33 6.62
N ASN A 117 -6.44 9.24 5.85
CA ASN A 117 -6.69 9.32 4.42
C ASN A 117 -8.06 9.97 4.16
N ALA A 118 -8.08 11.06 3.38
CA ALA A 118 -9.26 11.87 3.11
C ALA A 118 -10.42 11.05 2.53
N GLU A 119 -10.16 9.98 1.76
CA GLU A 119 -11.18 9.05 1.28
C GLU A 119 -11.99 8.37 2.39
N LEU A 120 -11.46 8.33 3.60
CA LEU A 120 -12.11 7.71 4.77
C LEU A 120 -12.92 8.72 5.61
N LYS A 121 -13.00 10.00 5.21
CA LYS A 121 -13.62 11.07 6.00
C LYS A 121 -15.02 10.69 6.48
N ASN A 122 -15.91 10.29 5.58
CA ASN A 122 -17.29 9.91 5.91
C ASN A 122 -17.40 8.74 6.89
N ILE A 123 -16.42 7.82 6.87
CA ILE A 123 -16.38 6.67 7.78
C ILE A 123 -15.89 7.09 9.15
N THR A 124 -14.81 7.88 9.19
CA THR A 124 -14.10 8.21 10.42
C THR A 124 -14.79 9.30 11.23
N GLU A 125 -15.45 10.27 10.61
CA GLU A 125 -16.25 11.29 11.30
C GLU A 125 -17.30 10.66 12.22
N ASN A 126 -18.04 9.67 11.73
CA ASN A 126 -19.04 8.95 12.54
C ASN A 126 -18.44 8.18 13.73
N VAL A 127 -17.18 7.74 13.61
CA VAL A 127 -16.45 7.07 14.69
C VAL A 127 -15.94 8.08 15.71
N LEU A 128 -15.38 9.20 15.23
CA LEU A 128 -14.81 10.26 16.06
C LEU A 128 -15.87 10.93 16.93
N LEU A 129 -17.05 11.22 16.37
CA LEU A 129 -18.17 11.83 17.10
C LEU A 129 -18.67 11.01 18.29
N LYS A 130 -18.40 9.70 18.31
CA LYS A 130 -18.78 8.79 19.42
C LYS A 130 -17.72 8.70 20.52
N LYS A 131 -16.55 9.34 20.35
CA LYS A 131 -15.46 9.29 21.32
C LYS A 131 -15.68 10.27 22.47
N LYS A 132 -15.22 9.89 23.67
CA LYS A 132 -15.22 10.78 24.85
C LYS A 132 -14.19 11.91 24.71
N VAL A 133 -13.04 11.60 24.12
CA VAL A 133 -11.99 12.55 23.78
C VAL A 133 -11.79 12.44 22.27
N ILE A 134 -11.97 13.54 21.56
CA ILE A 134 -11.79 13.61 20.12
C ILE A 134 -10.35 14.07 19.85
N PRO A 135 -9.51 13.24 19.20
CA PRO A 135 -8.16 13.65 18.86
C PRO A 135 -8.18 14.79 17.83
N GLU A 136 -7.14 15.57 17.80
CA GLU A 136 -6.90 16.44 16.66
C GLU A 136 -6.85 15.58 15.38
N THR A 137 -7.55 15.99 14.33
CA THR A 137 -7.68 15.19 13.11
C THR A 137 -7.22 16.01 11.91
N ILE A 138 -6.32 15.43 11.12
CA ILE A 138 -5.82 16.00 9.88
C ILE A 138 -6.17 15.02 8.76
N TYR A 139 -6.99 15.45 7.81
CA TYR A 139 -7.27 14.68 6.61
C TYR A 139 -6.21 14.99 5.54
N ALA A 140 -5.64 13.96 4.94
CA ALA A 140 -4.63 14.14 3.92
C ALA A 140 -4.84 13.18 2.74
N GLY A 141 -4.48 13.61 1.53
CA GLY A 141 -4.60 12.76 0.34
C GLY A 141 -4.61 13.54 -0.97
N LEU A 142 -5.50 13.14 -1.86
CA LEU A 142 -5.63 13.70 -3.21
C LEU A 142 -6.88 14.57 -3.39
N ASP A 143 -7.77 14.57 -2.42
CA ASP A 143 -8.99 15.35 -2.44
C ASP A 143 -8.69 16.78 -1.96
N GLU A 144 -9.05 17.78 -2.75
CA GLU A 144 -8.84 19.20 -2.44
C GLU A 144 -9.65 19.69 -1.21
N SER A 145 -10.59 18.89 -0.73
CA SER A 145 -11.30 19.15 0.54
C SER A 145 -10.53 18.67 1.78
N ALA A 146 -9.36 18.06 1.61
CA ALA A 146 -8.48 17.65 2.70
C ALA A 146 -7.68 18.83 3.25
N ASP A 147 -7.20 18.72 4.50
CA ASP A 147 -6.39 19.76 5.14
C ASP A 147 -4.98 19.87 4.49
N ILE A 148 -4.43 18.74 4.02
CA ILE A 148 -3.17 18.67 3.28
C ILE A 148 -3.38 17.74 2.08
N TYR A 149 -3.13 18.23 0.87
CA TYR A 149 -3.43 17.43 -0.33
C TYR A 149 -2.45 17.69 -1.47
N ALA A 150 -2.44 16.73 -2.42
CA ALA A 150 -1.72 16.90 -3.66
C ALA A 150 -2.65 17.27 -4.80
N LYS A 151 -2.23 18.24 -5.63
CA LYS A 151 -2.90 18.61 -6.88
C LYS A 151 -1.94 18.69 -8.06
N ASN A 152 -2.45 18.94 -9.27
CA ASN A 152 -1.64 19.02 -10.49
C ASN A 152 -0.74 17.79 -10.69
N LEU A 153 -1.32 16.60 -10.46
CA LEU A 153 -0.59 15.33 -10.53
C LEU A 153 -0.22 15.01 -11.97
N SER A 154 1.06 14.69 -12.17
CA SER A 154 1.59 14.07 -13.39
C SER A 154 2.31 12.79 -12.98
N VAL A 155 1.74 11.64 -13.32
CA VAL A 155 2.29 10.32 -12.98
C VAL A 155 2.60 9.58 -14.27
N ASN A 156 3.82 9.07 -14.40
CA ASN A 156 4.30 8.36 -15.59
C ASN A 156 5.28 7.24 -15.21
N SER A 157 5.86 6.57 -16.20
CA SER A 157 6.81 5.46 -15.99
C SER A 157 8.16 5.87 -15.38
N TYR A 158 8.41 7.16 -15.17
CA TYR A 158 9.64 7.67 -14.57
C TYR A 158 9.46 8.13 -13.13
N GLY A 159 8.21 8.29 -12.67
CA GLY A 159 7.91 8.78 -11.34
C GLY A 159 6.64 9.61 -11.28
N SER A 160 6.56 10.47 -10.28
CA SER A 160 5.41 11.33 -10.01
C SER A 160 5.84 12.76 -9.72
N GLU A 161 5.14 13.72 -10.30
CA GLU A 161 5.25 15.14 -10.00
C GLU A 161 3.90 15.68 -9.54
N PHE A 162 3.88 16.49 -8.51
CA PHE A 162 2.65 17.05 -7.95
C PHE A 162 2.93 18.31 -7.12
N ASP A 163 1.90 19.07 -6.86
CA ASP A 163 1.97 20.19 -5.94
C ASP A 163 1.41 19.75 -4.58
N VAL A 164 2.18 19.94 -3.53
CA VAL A 164 1.77 19.76 -2.12
C VAL A 164 1.13 21.05 -1.64
N VAL A 165 -0.10 20.98 -1.15
CA VAL A 165 -0.83 22.12 -0.59
C VAL A 165 -0.94 21.97 0.91
N VAL A 166 -0.49 23.00 1.64
CA VAL A 166 -0.56 23.09 3.11
C VAL A 166 -1.10 24.48 3.46
N GLY A 167 -2.35 24.57 3.87
CA GLY A 167 -3.05 25.84 4.03
C GLY A 167 -3.10 26.60 2.71
N ASP A 168 -2.58 27.84 2.70
CA ASP A 168 -2.52 28.68 1.49
C ASP A 168 -1.24 28.48 0.66
N ASP A 169 -0.28 27.72 1.18
CA ASP A 169 1.02 27.52 0.54
C ASP A 169 0.99 26.32 -0.43
N ILE A 170 1.72 26.48 -1.54
CA ILE A 170 1.82 25.47 -2.61
C ILE A 170 3.30 25.20 -2.88
N TYR A 171 3.69 23.92 -2.85
CA TYR A 171 5.06 23.48 -3.03
C TYR A 171 5.17 22.43 -4.12
N ARG A 172 6.00 22.63 -5.13
CA ARG A 172 6.25 21.63 -6.17
C ARG A 172 7.10 20.49 -5.63
N ALA A 173 6.62 19.26 -5.80
CA ALA A 173 7.32 18.04 -5.41
C ALA A 173 7.49 17.10 -6.63
N ARG A 174 8.57 16.32 -6.60
CA ARG A 174 8.84 15.25 -7.57
C ARG A 174 9.47 14.05 -6.85
N THR A 175 9.22 12.86 -7.39
CA THR A 175 9.77 11.62 -6.85
C THR A 175 9.85 10.56 -7.95
N THR A 176 10.75 9.58 -7.79
CA THR A 176 10.81 8.41 -8.66
C THR A 176 9.80 7.32 -8.29
N ILE A 177 9.06 7.51 -7.22
CA ILE A 177 8.02 6.58 -6.78
C ILE A 177 6.85 6.58 -7.78
N LEU A 178 6.47 5.38 -8.22
CA LEU A 178 5.41 5.18 -9.20
C LEU A 178 4.02 5.12 -8.55
N GLY A 179 3.03 5.54 -9.33
CA GLY A 179 1.62 5.29 -9.03
C GLY A 179 0.96 6.35 -8.14
N ILE A 180 -0.26 6.71 -8.52
CA ILE A 180 -1.07 7.74 -7.85
C ILE A 180 -1.35 7.42 -6.38
N HIS A 181 -1.54 6.13 -6.05
CA HIS A 181 -1.75 5.67 -4.68
C HIS A 181 -0.53 5.92 -3.78
N ASN A 182 0.69 5.91 -4.35
CA ASN A 182 1.88 6.27 -3.60
C ASN A 182 1.99 7.77 -3.35
N VAL A 183 1.50 8.62 -4.26
CA VAL A 183 1.35 10.06 -3.98
C VAL A 183 0.42 10.25 -2.78
N GLN A 184 -0.69 9.52 -2.71
CA GLN A 184 -1.59 9.54 -1.55
C GLN A 184 -0.89 9.08 -0.26
N ASN A 185 -0.09 8.01 -0.31
CA ASN A 185 0.69 7.55 0.83
C ASN A 185 1.74 8.60 1.27
N ILE A 186 2.37 9.29 0.30
CA ILE A 186 3.30 10.39 0.57
C ILE A 186 2.58 11.54 1.30
N MET A 187 1.37 11.91 0.87
CA MET A 187 0.61 12.98 1.52
C MET A 187 0.29 12.67 2.99
N LEU A 188 0.00 11.42 3.34
CA LEU A 188 -0.18 11.01 4.74
C LEU A 188 1.10 11.18 5.56
N ALA A 189 2.26 10.84 4.97
CA ALA A 189 3.56 11.03 5.61
C ALA A 189 3.91 12.51 5.75
N VAL A 190 3.64 13.32 4.73
CA VAL A 190 3.82 14.79 4.74
C VAL A 190 2.98 15.41 5.85
N ALA A 191 1.70 15.07 5.95
CA ALA A 191 0.80 15.62 6.95
C ALA A 191 1.31 15.36 8.39
N MET A 192 1.79 14.16 8.67
CA MET A 192 2.38 13.85 9.97
C MET A 192 3.71 14.59 10.19
N ALA A 193 4.54 14.73 9.17
CA ALA A 193 5.81 15.44 9.28
C ALA A 193 5.61 16.96 9.51
N VAL A 194 4.68 17.59 8.81
CA VAL A 194 4.28 18.98 9.05
C VAL A 194 3.77 19.16 10.47
N LYS A 195 2.90 18.26 10.95
CA LYS A 195 2.40 18.27 12.34
C LYS A 195 3.52 18.18 13.37
N LEU A 196 4.58 17.43 13.09
CA LEU A 196 5.74 17.29 13.96
C LEU A 196 6.81 18.38 13.71
N GLY A 197 6.48 19.39 12.90
CA GLY A 197 7.30 20.58 12.70
C GLY A 197 8.56 20.35 11.85
N VAL A 198 8.52 19.41 10.90
CA VAL A 198 9.53 19.35 9.84
C VAL A 198 9.23 20.44 8.83
N GLU A 199 10.24 21.25 8.49
CA GLU A 199 10.07 22.35 7.55
C GLU A 199 9.94 21.85 6.11
N MET A 200 9.13 22.52 5.30
CA MET A 200 8.82 22.10 3.93
C MET A 200 10.04 21.86 3.03
N PRO A 201 11.11 22.66 3.06
CA PRO A 201 12.30 22.37 2.25
C PRO A 201 12.91 20.99 2.53
N TYR A 202 12.94 20.56 3.78
CA TYR A 202 13.43 19.22 4.16
C TYR A 202 12.45 18.12 3.75
N ILE A 203 11.15 18.38 3.85
CA ILE A 203 10.11 17.44 3.37
C ILE A 203 10.24 17.22 1.87
N LEU A 204 10.38 18.30 1.08
CA LEU A 204 10.53 18.22 -0.39
C LEU A 204 11.81 17.50 -0.77
N HIS A 205 12.93 17.80 -0.10
CA HIS A 205 14.18 17.08 -0.30
C HIS A 205 14.03 15.57 -0.02
N ALA A 206 13.35 15.23 1.07
CA ALA A 206 13.07 13.82 1.40
C ALA A 206 12.20 13.14 0.34
N ILE A 207 11.14 13.81 -0.16
CA ILE A 207 10.25 13.28 -1.21
C ILE A 207 11.03 12.95 -2.48
N GLU A 208 11.95 13.83 -2.89
CA GLU A 208 12.80 13.61 -4.08
C GLU A 208 13.70 12.38 -3.93
N ASN A 209 14.13 12.07 -2.70
CA ASN A 209 15.03 10.97 -2.38
C ASN A 209 14.35 9.71 -1.83
N LEU A 210 13.00 9.64 -1.88
CA LEU A 210 12.27 8.44 -1.48
C LEU A 210 12.71 7.23 -2.29
N GLN A 211 12.89 6.12 -1.60
CA GLN A 211 13.20 4.84 -2.23
C GLN A 211 11.95 3.98 -2.35
N PRO A 212 11.78 3.24 -3.46
CA PRO A 212 10.73 2.26 -3.60
C PRO A 212 10.79 1.24 -2.46
N VAL A 213 9.64 0.91 -1.91
CA VAL A 213 9.54 -0.19 -0.94
C VAL A 213 9.58 -1.52 -1.69
N ALA A 214 10.45 -2.43 -1.26
CA ALA A 214 10.59 -3.74 -1.89
C ALA A 214 9.23 -4.45 -2.00
N HIS A 215 8.96 -5.01 -3.16
CA HIS A 215 7.72 -5.74 -3.48
C HIS A 215 6.42 -4.91 -3.38
N ARG A 216 6.51 -3.57 -3.50
CA ARG A 216 5.37 -2.64 -3.48
C ARG A 216 5.44 -1.71 -4.68
N GLN A 217 5.10 -2.23 -5.85
CA GLN A 217 5.24 -1.55 -7.14
C GLN A 217 6.65 -1.00 -7.36
N GLN A 218 7.65 -1.75 -6.90
CA GLN A 218 9.04 -1.44 -7.10
C GLN A 218 9.41 -1.62 -8.56
N LEU A 219 9.89 -0.54 -9.19
CA LEU A 219 10.43 -0.64 -10.55
C LEU A 219 11.86 -1.17 -10.51
N LEU A 220 12.06 -2.33 -11.09
CA LEU A 220 13.36 -2.95 -11.33
C LEU A 220 13.66 -2.92 -12.83
N LYS A 221 14.90 -2.62 -13.18
CA LYS A 221 15.38 -2.65 -14.57
C LYS A 221 16.48 -3.70 -14.69
N GLY A 222 16.31 -4.61 -15.62
CA GLY A 222 17.30 -5.67 -15.84
C GLY A 222 17.03 -6.45 -17.11
N ASN A 223 18.09 -6.99 -17.73
CA ASN A 223 18.01 -7.83 -18.92
C ASN A 223 17.22 -7.22 -20.09
N GLY A 224 17.17 -5.88 -20.19
CA GLY A 224 16.46 -5.17 -21.25
C GLY A 224 14.94 -5.11 -21.09
N ILE A 225 14.39 -5.43 -19.92
CA ILE A 225 12.97 -5.30 -19.56
C ILE A 225 12.79 -4.44 -18.32
N ASN A 226 11.58 -3.90 -18.15
CA ASN A 226 11.12 -3.31 -16.91
C ASN A 226 10.35 -4.35 -16.11
N ILE A 227 10.53 -4.39 -14.80
CA ILE A 227 9.76 -5.26 -13.88
C ILE A 227 9.12 -4.35 -12.85
N ILE A 228 7.80 -4.34 -12.77
CA ILE A 228 7.03 -3.75 -11.67
C ILE A 228 6.75 -4.89 -10.69
N ASP A 229 7.50 -4.89 -9.59
CA ASP A 229 7.35 -5.90 -8.55
C ASP A 229 6.33 -5.44 -7.51
N ASP A 230 5.12 -6.00 -7.58
CA ASP A 230 4.03 -5.84 -6.61
C ASP A 230 3.62 -7.20 -6.02
N SER A 231 4.64 -8.02 -5.73
CA SER A 231 4.44 -9.40 -5.31
C SER A 231 3.96 -9.55 -3.87
N PHE A 232 4.12 -8.54 -3.00
CA PHE A 232 3.80 -8.70 -1.59
C PHE A 232 2.32 -8.51 -1.26
N ASN A 233 1.59 -9.61 -1.05
CA ASN A 233 0.25 -9.67 -0.45
C ASN A 233 -0.75 -8.66 -1.03
N SER A 234 -1.04 -8.79 -2.32
CA SER A 234 -1.95 -7.91 -3.05
C SER A 234 -3.41 -8.09 -2.60
N ASN A 235 -4.19 -7.04 -2.75
CA ASN A 235 -5.63 -7.02 -2.51
C ASN A 235 -6.33 -6.34 -3.72
N PRO A 236 -7.66 -6.34 -3.83
CA PRO A 236 -8.37 -5.81 -5.01
C PRO A 236 -8.00 -4.37 -5.39
N ASP A 237 -7.78 -3.48 -4.40
CA ASP A 237 -7.39 -2.08 -4.68
C ASP A 237 -5.91 -2.00 -5.06
N GLY A 238 -5.02 -2.72 -4.37
CA GLY A 238 -3.61 -2.82 -4.74
C GLY A 238 -3.43 -3.31 -6.17
N ALA A 239 -4.14 -4.38 -6.54
CA ALA A 239 -4.14 -4.92 -7.90
C ALA A 239 -4.63 -3.91 -8.95
N LYS A 240 -5.70 -3.15 -8.63
CA LYS A 240 -6.18 -2.05 -9.48
C LYS A 240 -5.09 -1.01 -9.70
N PHE A 241 -4.44 -0.55 -8.64
CA PHE A 241 -3.39 0.46 -8.73
C PHE A 241 -2.14 -0.05 -9.47
N ALA A 242 -1.78 -1.31 -9.29
CA ALA A 242 -0.66 -1.92 -10.01
C ALA A 242 -0.92 -1.98 -11.52
N LEU A 243 -2.13 -2.34 -11.94
CA LEU A 243 -2.54 -2.32 -13.35
C LEU A 243 -2.58 -0.89 -13.91
N MET A 244 -3.05 0.10 -13.15
CA MET A 244 -3.00 1.51 -13.54
C MET A 244 -1.54 1.96 -13.75
N THR A 245 -0.62 1.53 -12.89
CA THR A 245 0.80 1.81 -13.04
C THR A 245 1.37 1.14 -14.30
N LEU A 246 1.05 -0.13 -14.56
CA LEU A 246 1.46 -0.83 -15.78
C LEU A 246 0.95 -0.13 -17.04
N ALA A 247 -0.27 0.41 -17.02
CA ALA A 247 -0.87 1.11 -18.14
C ALA A 247 -0.09 2.38 -18.58
N MET A 248 0.75 2.94 -17.70
CA MET A 248 1.57 4.13 -17.99
C MET A 248 2.79 3.84 -18.87
N PHE A 249 3.08 2.58 -19.14
CA PHE A 249 4.24 2.18 -19.94
C PHE A 249 3.83 2.00 -21.40
N ASP A 250 4.55 2.67 -22.31
CA ASP A 250 4.37 2.55 -23.77
C ASP A 250 5.16 1.35 -24.34
N THR A 251 5.02 0.19 -23.71
CA THR A 251 5.74 -1.03 -24.04
C THR A 251 4.74 -2.19 -24.10
N ARG A 252 5.16 -3.35 -24.60
CA ARG A 252 4.38 -4.58 -24.48
C ARG A 252 4.26 -4.94 -23.00
N LYS A 253 3.03 -5.10 -22.52
CA LYS A 253 2.65 -5.24 -21.12
C LYS A 253 2.37 -6.69 -20.79
N VAL A 254 3.13 -7.23 -19.86
CA VAL A 254 2.98 -8.62 -19.40
C VAL A 254 2.51 -8.61 -17.96
N VAL A 255 1.44 -9.33 -17.64
CA VAL A 255 0.95 -9.52 -16.28
C VAL A 255 1.17 -10.96 -15.85
N MET A 256 1.88 -11.17 -14.75
CA MET A 256 2.04 -12.47 -14.10
C MET A 256 1.32 -12.46 -12.77
N THR A 257 0.41 -13.43 -12.54
CA THR A 257 -0.36 -13.49 -11.29
C THR A 257 -0.85 -14.89 -10.96
N PRO A 258 -0.82 -15.28 -9.66
CA PRO A 258 -1.52 -16.45 -9.13
C PRO A 258 -2.97 -16.14 -8.72
N GLY A 259 -3.45 -14.91 -8.92
CA GLY A 259 -4.73 -14.41 -8.44
C GLY A 259 -4.67 -13.84 -7.02
N LEU A 260 -5.83 -13.37 -6.54
CA LEU A 260 -6.02 -12.80 -5.21
C LEU A 260 -6.52 -13.87 -4.25
N VAL A 261 -6.12 -13.77 -2.98
CA VAL A 261 -6.43 -14.72 -1.90
C VAL A 261 -6.97 -14.00 -0.64
N GLU A 262 -7.40 -14.78 0.37
CA GLU A 262 -7.91 -14.29 1.67
C GLU A 262 -9.19 -13.45 1.59
N LEU A 263 -9.96 -13.54 0.48
CA LEU A 263 -11.18 -12.77 0.25
C LEU A 263 -12.46 -13.56 0.62
N GLY A 264 -12.32 -14.79 1.11
CA GLY A 264 -13.44 -15.64 1.53
C GLY A 264 -14.40 -15.92 0.37
N SER A 265 -15.71 -15.74 0.58
CA SER A 265 -16.73 -15.99 -0.45
C SER A 265 -16.64 -15.05 -1.66
N ARG A 266 -15.92 -13.94 -1.57
CA ARG A 266 -15.75 -12.96 -2.67
C ARG A 266 -14.57 -13.28 -3.57
N GLU A 267 -13.73 -14.26 -3.23
CA GLU A 267 -12.48 -14.54 -3.95
C GLU A 267 -12.69 -14.81 -5.44
N GLY A 268 -13.71 -15.59 -5.79
CA GLY A 268 -14.03 -15.88 -7.19
C GLY A 268 -14.48 -14.64 -7.97
N GLU A 269 -15.31 -13.79 -7.39
CA GLU A 269 -15.80 -12.57 -8.04
C GLU A 269 -14.68 -11.52 -8.16
N GLU A 270 -13.86 -11.32 -7.12
CA GLU A 270 -12.74 -10.38 -7.17
C GLU A 270 -11.68 -10.81 -8.20
N ASN A 271 -11.41 -12.11 -8.32
CA ASN A 271 -10.54 -12.62 -9.38
C ASN A 271 -11.17 -12.47 -10.78
N ARG A 272 -12.50 -12.56 -10.90
CA ARG A 272 -13.19 -12.25 -12.16
C ARG A 272 -13.06 -10.76 -12.53
N ILE A 273 -13.22 -9.87 -11.57
CA ILE A 273 -13.00 -8.42 -11.75
C ILE A 273 -11.55 -8.14 -12.13
N LEU A 274 -10.59 -8.79 -11.46
CA LEU A 274 -9.18 -8.70 -11.81
C LEU A 274 -8.93 -9.09 -13.26
N GLY A 275 -9.51 -10.20 -13.73
CA GLY A 275 -9.39 -10.66 -15.11
C GLY A 275 -9.87 -9.63 -16.12
N LYS A 276 -11.00 -8.96 -15.87
CA LYS A 276 -11.49 -7.87 -16.72
C LYS A 276 -10.53 -6.70 -16.79
N ARG A 277 -10.00 -6.25 -15.63
CA ARG A 277 -9.02 -5.15 -15.56
C ARG A 277 -7.70 -5.51 -16.28
N ILE A 278 -7.28 -6.77 -16.19
CA ILE A 278 -6.11 -7.26 -16.93
C ILE A 278 -6.35 -7.18 -18.43
N ALA A 279 -7.54 -7.56 -18.90
CA ALA A 279 -7.91 -7.50 -20.32
C ALA A 279 -7.80 -6.09 -20.91
N ASP A 280 -8.08 -5.05 -20.10
CA ASP A 280 -8.01 -3.65 -20.54
C ASP A 280 -6.57 -3.12 -20.71
N VAL A 281 -5.56 -3.79 -20.11
CA VAL A 281 -4.20 -3.23 -20.00
C VAL A 281 -3.13 -4.12 -20.63
N ALA A 282 -3.25 -5.45 -20.47
CA ALA A 282 -2.18 -6.39 -20.80
C ALA A 282 -2.17 -6.80 -22.26
N ASP A 283 -0.99 -7.12 -22.78
CA ASP A 283 -0.79 -7.79 -24.07
C ASP A 283 -0.54 -9.30 -23.88
N VAL A 284 0.00 -9.68 -22.70
CA VAL A 284 0.28 -11.07 -22.34
C VAL A 284 -0.10 -11.31 -20.88
N VAL A 285 -0.71 -12.47 -20.61
CA VAL A 285 -1.12 -12.87 -19.26
C VAL A 285 -0.53 -14.24 -18.93
N LEU A 286 0.23 -14.29 -17.82
CA LEU A 286 0.86 -15.49 -17.27
C LEU A 286 0.14 -15.86 -15.99
N LEU A 287 -0.70 -16.89 -16.04
CA LEU A 287 -1.50 -17.37 -14.90
C LEU A 287 -0.76 -18.49 -14.17
N ILE A 288 -0.54 -18.33 -12.87
CA ILE A 288 0.12 -19.30 -12.02
C ILE A 288 -0.91 -20.10 -11.21
N GLY A 289 -0.92 -21.41 -11.37
CA GLY A 289 -1.93 -22.30 -10.79
C GLY A 289 -3.18 -22.43 -11.67
N ASN A 290 -4.01 -23.44 -11.38
CA ASN A 290 -5.14 -23.78 -12.25
C ASN A 290 -6.48 -23.32 -11.67
N GLU A 291 -6.87 -23.78 -10.49
CA GLU A 291 -8.20 -23.54 -9.95
C GLU A 291 -8.47 -22.08 -9.60
N ARG A 292 -7.53 -21.44 -8.89
CA ARG A 292 -7.67 -20.05 -8.44
C ARG A 292 -7.68 -19.04 -9.59
N THR A 293 -6.92 -19.31 -10.65
CA THR A 293 -6.85 -18.43 -11.82
C THR A 293 -7.96 -18.68 -12.84
N GLU A 294 -8.79 -19.70 -12.64
CA GLU A 294 -9.92 -20.00 -13.53
C GLU A 294 -10.93 -18.85 -13.67
N PRO A 295 -11.34 -18.12 -12.61
CA PRO A 295 -12.18 -16.93 -12.76
C PRO A 295 -11.55 -15.82 -13.60
N ILE A 296 -10.22 -15.64 -13.48
CA ILE A 296 -9.46 -14.68 -14.30
C ILE A 296 -9.49 -15.11 -15.76
N LEU A 297 -9.19 -16.38 -16.04
CA LEU A 297 -9.19 -16.93 -17.40
C LEU A 297 -10.58 -16.80 -18.07
N ARG A 298 -11.65 -17.09 -17.33
CA ARG A 298 -13.02 -16.92 -17.84
C ARG A 298 -13.32 -15.45 -18.18
N ALA A 299 -12.93 -14.53 -17.30
CA ALA A 299 -13.13 -13.11 -17.53
C ALA A 299 -12.36 -12.60 -18.76
N LEU A 300 -11.11 -13.05 -18.97
CA LEU A 300 -10.33 -12.74 -20.17
C LEU A 300 -11.04 -13.24 -21.45
N LYS A 301 -11.62 -14.46 -21.42
CA LYS A 301 -12.38 -14.99 -22.55
C LYS A 301 -13.69 -14.22 -22.77
N ASP A 302 -14.43 -13.90 -21.69
CA ASP A 302 -15.68 -13.14 -21.75
C ASP A 302 -15.45 -11.72 -22.33
N CYS A 303 -14.27 -11.14 -22.09
CA CYS A 303 -13.84 -9.84 -22.67
C CYS A 303 -13.24 -9.96 -24.07
N GLU A 304 -13.24 -11.14 -24.69
CA GLU A 304 -12.63 -11.38 -26.01
C GLU A 304 -11.14 -10.89 -26.07
N PHE A 305 -10.40 -11.15 -24.98
CA PHE A 305 -9.01 -10.69 -24.86
C PHE A 305 -8.17 -11.15 -26.06
N GLY A 306 -7.67 -10.20 -26.84
CA GLY A 306 -6.91 -10.45 -28.06
C GLY A 306 -5.42 -10.77 -27.85
N GLY A 307 -4.94 -10.71 -26.62
CA GLY A 307 -3.53 -10.97 -26.26
C GLY A 307 -3.25 -12.46 -26.03
N GLU A 308 -2.01 -12.75 -25.65
CA GLU A 308 -1.54 -14.10 -25.37
C GLU A 308 -1.84 -14.50 -23.92
N ILE A 309 -2.39 -15.71 -23.70
CA ILE A 309 -2.64 -16.27 -22.37
C ILE A 309 -1.83 -17.56 -22.21
N LYS A 310 -0.98 -17.61 -21.19
CA LYS A 310 -0.27 -18.83 -20.80
C LYS A 310 -0.63 -19.22 -19.38
N ARG A 311 -0.70 -20.54 -19.12
CA ARG A 311 -0.97 -21.10 -17.77
C ARG A 311 0.16 -22.01 -17.37
N TYR A 312 0.58 -21.88 -16.13
CA TYR A 312 1.65 -22.68 -15.53
C TYR A 312 1.17 -23.28 -14.22
N SER A 313 1.56 -24.50 -13.94
CA SER A 313 1.23 -25.16 -12.66
C SER A 313 2.00 -24.60 -11.47
N SER A 314 3.15 -23.93 -11.71
CA SER A 314 3.98 -23.31 -10.68
C SER A 314 4.73 -22.09 -11.20
N LEU A 315 5.20 -21.23 -10.27
CA LEU A 315 6.06 -20.09 -10.57
C LEU A 315 7.36 -20.53 -11.27
N ASP A 316 8.00 -21.59 -10.77
CA ASP A 316 9.25 -22.15 -11.34
C ASP A 316 9.09 -22.55 -12.83
N MET A 317 7.93 -23.10 -13.22
CA MET A 317 7.67 -23.42 -14.63
C MET A 317 7.48 -22.16 -15.47
N CYS A 318 6.83 -21.13 -14.92
CA CYS A 318 6.67 -19.85 -15.58
C CYS A 318 8.01 -19.15 -15.80
N GLU A 319 8.86 -19.10 -14.78
CA GLU A 319 10.18 -18.48 -14.85
C GLU A 319 11.09 -19.16 -15.88
N LYS A 320 11.05 -20.48 -15.98
CA LYS A 320 11.79 -21.24 -17.01
C LYS A 320 11.36 -20.90 -18.44
N ASP A 321 10.10 -20.47 -18.63
CA ASP A 321 9.56 -20.09 -19.93
C ASP A 321 9.72 -18.60 -20.26
N PHE A 322 10.29 -17.79 -19.36
CA PHE A 322 10.52 -16.36 -19.59
C PHE A 322 11.33 -16.10 -20.85
N VAL A 323 12.32 -16.93 -21.13
CA VAL A 323 13.16 -16.81 -22.34
C VAL A 323 12.38 -16.94 -23.65
N ASN A 324 11.24 -17.65 -23.63
CA ASN A 324 10.36 -17.82 -24.78
C ASN A 324 9.19 -16.82 -24.80
N THR A 325 8.93 -16.16 -23.67
CA THR A 325 7.72 -15.34 -23.48
C THR A 325 8.04 -13.86 -23.44
N LEU A 326 9.08 -13.46 -22.70
CA LEU A 326 9.47 -12.06 -22.55
C LEU A 326 10.36 -11.62 -23.71
N LYS A 327 10.20 -10.37 -24.12
CA LYS A 327 10.97 -9.72 -25.19
C LYS A 327 11.69 -8.49 -24.65
N LEU A 328 12.77 -8.12 -25.29
CA LEU A 328 13.45 -6.85 -24.99
C LEU A 328 12.46 -5.68 -25.10
N GLY A 329 12.46 -4.81 -24.15
CA GLY A 329 11.56 -3.66 -24.05
C GLY A 329 10.23 -3.94 -23.34
N ASP A 330 9.90 -5.20 -22.98
CA ASP A 330 8.68 -5.51 -22.23
C ASP A 330 8.64 -4.84 -20.86
N THR A 331 7.44 -4.61 -20.37
CA THR A 331 7.19 -4.31 -18.95
C THR A 331 6.38 -5.44 -18.33
N LEU A 332 6.99 -6.15 -17.40
CA LEU A 332 6.39 -7.24 -16.61
C LEU A 332 5.86 -6.71 -15.28
N LEU A 333 4.58 -6.87 -15.03
CA LEU A 333 3.99 -6.71 -13.70
C LEU A 333 3.93 -8.08 -13.01
N ILE A 334 4.63 -8.20 -11.88
CA ILE A 334 4.49 -9.32 -10.95
C ILE A 334 3.43 -8.91 -9.94
N LEU A 335 2.23 -9.46 -10.09
CA LEU A 335 1.08 -9.10 -9.29
C LEU A 335 0.72 -10.23 -8.33
N ASN A 336 0.96 -9.98 -7.06
CA ASN A 336 0.81 -10.91 -5.95
C ASN A 336 1.82 -12.06 -5.99
N ASP A 337 2.24 -12.50 -4.80
CA ASP A 337 2.89 -13.78 -4.55
C ASP A 337 2.06 -14.51 -3.49
N LEU A 338 1.97 -15.83 -3.63
CA LEU A 338 1.20 -16.61 -2.68
C LEU A 338 2.02 -16.81 -1.42
N PRO A 339 1.45 -16.55 -0.23
CA PRO A 339 2.03 -17.03 1.00
C PRO A 339 2.28 -18.54 0.92
N ASP A 340 3.38 -19.02 1.52
CA ASP A 340 3.81 -20.42 1.45
C ASP A 340 2.70 -21.43 1.76
N ILE A 341 1.76 -21.07 2.66
CA ILE A 341 0.61 -21.90 3.01
C ILE A 341 -0.33 -22.21 1.81
N TYR A 342 -0.25 -21.46 0.72
CA TYR A 342 -1.04 -21.68 -0.49
C TYR A 342 -0.24 -22.40 -1.59
N ASN A 343 1.08 -22.54 -1.43
CA ASN A 343 1.94 -23.28 -2.38
C ASN A 343 1.84 -24.79 -2.19
N ASP A 344 1.42 -25.28 -1.01
CA ASP A 344 1.30 -26.69 -0.66
C ASP A 344 -0.07 -27.31 -0.98
N LEU A 345 -1.01 -26.54 -1.50
CA LEU A 345 -2.29 -27.08 -1.99
C LEU A 345 -2.09 -27.66 -3.40
N LYS A 346 -1.55 -28.88 -3.44
CA LYS A 346 -1.53 -29.75 -4.63
C LYS A 346 -2.88 -30.33 -4.88
#